data_febd1739a1836140563bb20a40647f00
#
_entry.id   febd1739a1836140563bb20a40647f00
#
_cell.length_a   1.000
_cell.length_b   1.000
_cell.length_c   1.000
_cell.angle_alpha   90.00
_cell.angle_beta   90.00
_cell.angle_gamma   90.00
#
_symmetry.space_group_name_H-M   'P 1'
#
loop_
_entity.id
_entity.type
_entity.pdbx_description
1 polymer ?
#
loop_
_entity_poly.entity_id
_entity_poly.type
_entity_poly.pdbx_seq_one_letter_code
_entity_poly.pdbx_strand_id
1 'polypeptide(L)'
;MHIEKTIFFKNEWRWSKFQKYIVYKLDQYDLQEYKIPSEYSFKKSTYGSRKNNANAMLCTWAGKNRRINFCRSVCINSPSYCVLNFLIIPKIQYNIPFLGIDFVSLPNYHLIVLDFQPSLHISKQFDEDLLKELLTLKDDFHQEVPMASKMSEQIEQFFSPGVIWSKLPKDAISENLINKNLYQTFQKYLDLYLNILFRAEEVDSEVQREIINGQFHYLQYRKSKD
;
A
#
# COMPACT_ATOMS: atom_id res chain seq x y z
N MET A 1 1.76 8.98 18.91
CA MET A 1 2.62 7.80 18.57
C MET A 1 4.02 8.32 18.24
N HIS A 2 5.05 7.96 19.05
CA HIS A 2 6.42 8.38 18.72
C HIS A 2 7.05 7.38 17.75
N ILE A 3 6.81 7.59 16.45
CA ILE A 3 7.47 6.84 15.38
C ILE A 3 8.92 7.35 15.16
N GLU A 4 9.44 8.12 16.09
CA GLU A 4 10.77 8.76 15.99
C GLU A 4 11.96 7.80 15.89
N LYS A 5 11.76 6.50 16.07
CA LYS A 5 12.86 5.52 16.12
C LYS A 5 13.16 4.82 14.79
N THR A 6 12.42 5.10 13.73
CA THR A 6 12.65 4.38 12.49
C THR A 6 13.68 5.12 11.64
N ILE A 7 14.81 4.50 11.44
CA ILE A 7 15.98 4.95 10.65
C ILE A 7 15.61 5.45 9.23
N PHE A 8 14.44 5.09 8.73
CA PHE A 8 13.93 5.45 7.40
C PHE A 8 13.34 6.86 7.29
N PHE A 9 13.22 7.61 8.37
CA PHE A 9 12.77 9.01 8.33
C PHE A 9 13.90 10.01 7.98
N LYS A 10 15.13 9.55 7.82
CA LYS A 10 16.19 10.37 7.23
C LYS A 10 15.89 10.60 5.75
N ASN A 11 16.12 11.82 5.29
CA ASN A 11 15.74 12.34 3.96
C ASN A 11 16.32 11.60 2.74
N GLU A 12 17.10 10.55 2.93
CA GLU A 12 17.85 9.85 1.88
C GLU A 12 17.14 8.61 1.30
N TRP A 13 16.02 8.18 1.89
CA TRP A 13 15.27 7.05 1.36
C TRP A 13 14.27 7.51 0.32
N ARG A 14 14.24 6.81 -0.83
CA ARG A 14 13.45 7.20 -1.99
C ARG A 14 11.97 7.46 -1.69
N TRP A 15 11.35 6.60 -0.91
CA TRP A 15 9.92 6.67 -0.60
C TRP A 15 9.61 7.42 0.70
N SER A 16 10.61 8.11 1.26
CA SER A 16 10.49 8.75 2.58
C SER A 16 9.35 9.75 2.69
N LYS A 17 9.07 10.55 1.65
CA LYS A 17 7.98 11.51 1.69
C LYS A 17 6.60 10.86 1.72
N PHE A 18 6.43 9.71 1.04
CA PHE A 18 5.20 8.91 1.07
C PHE A 18 4.98 8.32 2.46
N GLN A 19 6.02 7.72 3.02
CA GLN A 19 5.98 7.19 4.38
C GLN A 19 5.66 8.27 5.43
N LYS A 20 6.26 9.45 5.33
CA LYS A 20 5.97 10.58 6.21
C LYS A 20 4.50 10.99 6.14
N TYR A 21 3.94 11.01 4.95
CA TYR A 21 2.52 11.34 4.77
C TYR A 21 1.60 10.27 5.37
N ILE A 22 1.89 8.97 5.17
CA ILE A 22 1.17 7.88 5.83
C ILE A 22 1.14 8.09 7.35
N VAL A 23 2.31 8.29 7.95
CA VAL A 23 2.43 8.50 9.40
C VAL A 23 1.65 9.72 9.86
N TYR A 24 1.82 10.85 9.19
CA TYR A 24 1.11 12.09 9.50
C TYR A 24 -0.41 11.91 9.47
N LYS A 25 -0.93 11.21 8.45
CA LYS A 25 -2.38 10.96 8.33
C LYS A 25 -2.88 10.00 9.40
N LEU A 26 -2.17 8.92 9.65
CA LEU A 26 -2.58 7.91 10.64
C LEU A 26 -2.46 8.40 12.09
N ASP A 27 -1.56 9.32 12.38
CA ASP A 27 -1.42 9.93 13.71
C ASP A 27 -2.70 10.69 14.14
N GLN A 28 -3.48 11.17 13.16
CA GLN A 28 -4.76 11.84 13.40
C GLN A 28 -5.88 10.89 13.86
N TYR A 29 -5.68 9.57 13.77
CA TYR A 29 -6.71 8.56 14.02
C TYR A 29 -6.44 7.66 15.23
N ASP A 30 -5.66 8.13 16.18
CA ASP A 30 -5.38 7.45 17.46
C ASP A 30 -4.93 5.99 17.27
N LEU A 31 -3.95 5.80 16.38
CA LEU A 31 -3.44 4.49 16.05
C LEU A 31 -2.53 3.98 17.17
N GLN A 32 -2.82 2.80 17.70
CA GLN A 32 -1.98 2.11 18.67
C GLN A 32 -0.93 1.27 17.96
N GLU A 33 0.33 1.43 18.33
CA GLU A 33 1.42 0.63 17.77
C GLU A 33 1.24 -0.85 18.14
N TYR A 34 1.36 -1.70 17.13
CA TYR A 34 1.46 -3.15 17.32
C TYR A 34 2.92 -3.52 17.43
N LYS A 35 3.34 -4.06 18.59
CA LYS A 35 4.72 -4.48 18.81
C LYS A 35 5.06 -5.67 17.91
N ILE A 36 5.89 -5.42 16.92
CA ILE A 36 6.50 -6.44 16.08
C ILE A 36 7.75 -6.97 16.81
N PRO A 37 7.97 -8.30 16.88
CA PRO A 37 9.21 -8.86 17.41
C PRO A 37 10.43 -8.23 16.73
N SER A 38 11.49 -8.00 17.50
CA SER A 38 12.67 -7.23 17.04
C SER A 38 13.32 -7.80 15.79
N GLU A 39 13.32 -9.12 15.65
CA GLU A 39 13.84 -9.86 14.50
C GLU A 39 13.07 -9.58 13.19
N TYR A 40 11.81 -9.10 13.27
CA TYR A 40 10.98 -8.73 12.13
C TYR A 40 10.79 -7.22 12.00
N SER A 41 11.05 -6.46 13.05
CA SER A 41 10.87 -5.00 13.03
C SER A 41 12.00 -4.28 12.32
N PHE A 42 13.22 -4.80 12.45
CA PHE A 42 14.41 -4.24 11.82
C PHE A 42 15.41 -5.33 11.47
N LYS A 43 15.90 -5.33 10.22
CA LYS A 43 16.96 -6.23 9.78
C LYS A 43 17.95 -5.50 8.90
N LYS A 44 19.23 -5.70 9.17
CA LYS A 44 20.34 -5.30 8.34
C LYS A 44 20.95 -6.55 7.69
N SER A 45 21.14 -6.56 6.40
CA SER A 45 21.73 -7.69 5.69
C SER A 45 22.77 -7.16 4.70
N THR A 46 23.88 -7.88 4.59
CA THR A 46 24.90 -7.65 3.57
C THR A 46 24.73 -8.70 2.48
N TYR A 47 24.61 -8.29 1.23
CA TYR A 47 24.50 -9.18 0.08
C TYR A 47 25.46 -8.76 -1.03
N GLY A 48 25.82 -9.70 -1.89
CA GLY A 48 26.74 -9.47 -3.01
C GLY A 48 27.98 -10.37 -2.97
N SER A 49 28.88 -10.17 -3.92
CA SER A 49 30.15 -10.88 -3.98
C SER A 49 31.18 -10.26 -3.02
N ARG A 50 32.27 -10.99 -2.73
CA ARG A 50 33.38 -10.50 -1.87
C ARG A 50 33.94 -9.12 -2.29
N LYS A 51 33.74 -8.71 -3.55
CA LYS A 51 34.22 -7.43 -4.09
C LYS A 51 33.18 -6.31 -4.09
N ASN A 52 31.87 -6.64 -4.03
CA ASN A 52 30.77 -5.68 -4.14
C ASN A 52 29.70 -6.00 -3.08
N ASN A 53 30.03 -5.81 -1.82
CA ASN A 53 29.07 -5.96 -0.74
C ASN A 53 28.13 -4.75 -0.69
N ALA A 54 26.82 -4.99 -0.76
CA ALA A 54 25.79 -3.99 -0.59
C ALA A 54 25.00 -4.27 0.68
N ASN A 55 24.70 -3.22 1.44
CA ASN A 55 23.88 -3.30 2.64
C ASN A 55 22.40 -3.07 2.28
N ALA A 56 21.54 -3.98 2.68
CA ALA A 56 20.10 -3.79 2.66
C ALA A 56 19.59 -3.58 4.09
N MET A 57 18.67 -2.64 4.24
CA MET A 57 17.97 -2.40 5.49
C MET A 57 16.48 -2.65 5.27
N LEU A 58 15.88 -3.41 6.18
CA LEU A 58 14.44 -3.61 6.26
C LEU A 58 13.95 -3.01 7.56
N CYS A 59 12.85 -2.28 7.50
CA CYS A 59 12.13 -1.80 8.66
C CYS A 59 10.65 -2.10 8.49
N THR A 60 10.03 -2.61 9.52
CA THR A 60 8.59 -2.87 9.56
C THR A 60 7.97 -2.16 10.74
N TRP A 61 6.86 -1.50 10.48
CA TRP A 61 6.03 -0.89 11.48
C TRP A 61 4.58 -1.37 11.31
N ALA A 62 3.86 -1.57 12.42
CA ALA A 62 2.46 -1.96 12.38
C ALA A 62 1.65 -1.26 13.48
N GLY A 63 0.34 -1.13 13.25
CA GLY A 63 -0.58 -0.53 14.19
C GLY A 63 -2.02 -1.01 14.01
N LYS A 64 -2.88 -0.67 14.97
CA LYS A 64 -4.31 -0.97 14.99
C LYS A 64 -5.08 0.13 15.72
N ASN A 65 -6.37 0.22 15.48
CA ASN A 65 -7.29 1.07 16.25
C ASN A 65 -8.72 0.50 16.27
N ARG A 66 -9.71 1.32 16.66
CA ARG A 66 -11.10 0.87 16.70
C ARG A 66 -11.68 0.42 15.34
N ARG A 67 -11.15 0.91 14.20
CA ARG A 67 -11.63 0.60 12.84
C ARG A 67 -10.63 -0.20 12.02
N ILE A 68 -9.36 -0.09 12.35
CA ILE A 68 -8.26 -0.80 11.69
C ILE A 68 -7.93 -2.04 12.51
N ASN A 69 -8.12 -3.22 11.94
CA ASN A 69 -7.68 -4.47 12.52
C ASN A 69 -6.15 -4.56 12.53
N PHE A 70 -5.56 -4.19 11.39
CA PHE A 70 -4.12 -4.22 11.22
C PHE A 70 -3.72 -3.25 10.10
N CYS A 71 -2.72 -2.41 10.34
CA CYS A 71 -2.01 -1.72 9.28
C CYS A 71 -0.52 -1.98 9.44
N ARG A 72 0.18 -2.01 8.32
CA ARG A 72 1.61 -2.32 8.28
C ARG A 72 2.30 -1.50 7.19
N SER A 73 3.45 -0.96 7.54
CA SER A 73 4.41 -0.44 6.57
C SER A 73 5.69 -1.25 6.61
N VAL A 74 6.11 -1.77 5.46
CA VAL A 74 7.40 -2.43 5.26
C VAL A 74 8.23 -1.57 4.34
N CYS A 75 9.39 -1.19 4.81
CA CYS A 75 10.36 -0.38 4.08
C CYS A 75 11.63 -1.19 3.84
N ILE A 76 12.06 -1.27 2.60
CA ILE A 76 13.36 -1.87 2.26
C ILE A 76 14.18 -0.81 1.54
N ASN A 77 15.41 -0.62 1.98
CA ASN A 77 16.36 0.29 1.35
C ASN A 77 17.67 -0.44 1.07
N SER A 78 18.06 -0.47 -0.19
CA SER A 78 19.34 -1.00 -0.65
C SER A 78 19.84 -0.22 -1.87
N PRO A 79 21.11 -0.33 -2.25
CA PRO A 79 21.63 0.30 -3.46
C PRO A 79 20.94 -0.14 -4.75
N SER A 80 20.41 -1.37 -4.79
CA SER A 80 19.81 -1.96 -6.00
C SER A 80 18.29 -1.86 -6.03
N TYR A 81 17.63 -1.76 -4.87
CA TYR A 81 16.18 -1.68 -4.80
C TYR A 81 15.71 -0.95 -3.53
N CYS A 82 14.61 -0.25 -3.67
CA CYS A 82 13.90 0.40 -2.56
C CYS A 82 12.43 0.02 -2.63
N VAL A 83 11.84 -0.38 -1.51
CA VAL A 83 10.44 -0.80 -1.44
C VAL A 83 9.71 -0.05 -0.33
N LEU A 84 8.54 0.45 -0.65
CA LEU A 84 7.49 0.81 0.31
C LEU A 84 6.29 -0.09 0.04
N ASN A 85 6.04 -1.04 0.94
CA ASN A 85 4.79 -1.79 0.97
C ASN A 85 3.98 -1.29 2.16
N PHE A 86 2.78 -0.80 1.91
CA PHE A 86 1.87 -0.36 2.94
C PHE A 86 0.51 -1.01 2.76
N LEU A 87 -0.06 -1.49 3.85
CA LEU A 87 -1.33 -2.22 3.87
C LEU A 87 -2.18 -1.73 5.04
N ILE A 88 -3.48 -1.52 4.79
CA ILE A 88 -4.49 -1.38 5.82
C ILE A 88 -5.53 -2.48 5.64
N ILE A 89 -5.79 -3.23 6.71
CA ILE A 89 -6.87 -4.21 6.81
C ILE A 89 -7.90 -3.65 7.80
N PRO A 90 -9.10 -3.26 7.33
CA PRO A 90 -10.18 -2.83 8.20
C PRO A 90 -10.66 -3.96 9.12
N LYS A 91 -11.34 -3.61 10.20
CA LYS A 91 -12.10 -4.60 10.96
C LYS A 91 -13.29 -5.07 10.14
N ILE A 92 -13.65 -6.34 10.31
CA ILE A 92 -14.75 -7.02 9.59
C ILE A 92 -16.12 -6.40 9.81
N GLN A 93 -16.28 -5.61 10.89
CA GLN A 93 -17.51 -4.87 11.17
C GLN A 93 -17.80 -3.78 10.12
N TYR A 94 -16.81 -3.43 9.29
CA TYR A 94 -16.92 -2.38 8.28
C TYR A 94 -16.73 -2.99 6.89
N ASN A 95 -17.70 -2.76 6.00
CA ASN A 95 -17.62 -3.22 4.61
C ASN A 95 -16.72 -2.30 3.78
N ILE A 96 -15.43 -2.27 4.13
CA ILE A 96 -14.41 -1.45 3.47
C ILE A 96 -13.35 -2.36 2.85
N PRO A 97 -12.92 -2.10 1.60
CA PRO A 97 -11.84 -2.86 0.97
C PRO A 97 -10.51 -2.67 1.71
N PHE A 98 -9.52 -3.52 1.44
CA PHE A 98 -8.16 -3.27 1.91
C PHE A 98 -7.54 -2.09 1.16
N LEU A 99 -6.65 -1.35 1.81
CA LEU A 99 -5.73 -0.47 1.08
C LEU A 99 -4.42 -1.21 0.86
N GLY A 100 -4.03 -1.38 -0.40
CA GLY A 100 -2.73 -1.90 -0.79
C GLY A 100 -1.90 -0.85 -1.52
N ILE A 101 -0.67 -0.62 -1.08
CA ILE A 101 0.30 0.27 -1.71
C ILE A 101 1.62 -0.46 -1.85
N ASP A 102 2.11 -0.59 -3.08
CA ASP A 102 3.41 -1.16 -3.38
C ASP A 102 4.19 -0.23 -4.31
N PHE A 103 5.22 0.42 -3.77
CA PHE A 103 6.18 1.20 -4.54
C PHE A 103 7.53 0.51 -4.51
N VAL A 104 7.97 0.05 -5.66
CA VAL A 104 9.23 -0.68 -5.82
C VAL A 104 10.13 0.03 -6.81
N SER A 105 11.31 0.43 -6.38
CA SER A 105 12.37 0.89 -7.27
C SER A 105 13.37 -0.24 -7.49
N LEU A 106 13.52 -0.68 -8.70
CA LEU A 106 14.50 -1.65 -9.17
C LEU A 106 15.61 -0.94 -9.95
N PRO A 107 16.69 -1.62 -10.34
CA PRO A 107 17.79 -0.97 -11.05
C PRO A 107 17.37 -0.19 -12.29
N ASN A 108 16.42 -0.71 -13.07
CA ASN A 108 16.04 -0.20 -14.38
C ASN A 108 14.65 0.42 -14.45
N TYR A 109 13.79 0.20 -13.44
CA TYR A 109 12.42 0.70 -13.46
C TYR A 109 11.83 0.87 -12.06
N HIS A 110 10.71 1.55 -12.00
CA HIS A 110 9.84 1.64 -10.85
C HIS A 110 8.54 0.90 -11.13
N LEU A 111 8.07 0.14 -10.15
CA LEU A 111 6.75 -0.47 -10.15
C LEU A 111 5.89 0.28 -9.13
N ILE A 112 4.70 0.69 -9.54
CA ILE A 112 3.76 1.47 -8.76
C ILE A 112 2.43 0.74 -8.72
N VAL A 113 1.95 0.45 -7.53
CA VAL A 113 0.62 -0.10 -7.29
C VAL A 113 -0.07 0.68 -6.18
N LEU A 114 -1.28 1.14 -6.46
CA LEU A 114 -2.21 1.71 -5.48
C LEU A 114 -3.56 1.04 -5.72
N ASP A 115 -4.15 0.43 -4.70
CA ASP A 115 -5.44 -0.22 -4.87
C ASP A 115 -6.29 -0.25 -3.60
N PHE A 116 -7.60 -0.16 -3.78
CA PHE A 116 -8.61 -0.54 -2.80
C PHE A 116 -8.99 -1.99 -3.09
N GLN A 117 -8.24 -2.92 -2.54
CA GLN A 117 -8.36 -4.35 -2.83
C GLN A 117 -9.68 -4.91 -2.27
N PRO A 118 -10.60 -5.39 -3.12
CA PRO A 118 -11.88 -5.89 -2.66
C PRO A 118 -11.73 -7.21 -1.88
N SER A 119 -12.46 -7.35 -0.80
CA SER A 119 -12.66 -8.61 -0.10
C SER A 119 -14.01 -9.26 -0.43
N LEU A 120 -14.89 -8.53 -1.12
CA LEU A 120 -16.17 -8.98 -1.65
C LEU A 120 -16.26 -8.70 -3.14
N HIS A 121 -17.34 -9.15 -3.77
CA HIS A 121 -17.65 -8.73 -5.13
C HIS A 121 -17.78 -7.20 -5.19
N ILE A 122 -17.25 -6.60 -6.26
CA ILE A 122 -17.15 -5.14 -6.43
C ILE A 122 -18.48 -4.43 -6.11
N SER A 123 -19.60 -4.90 -6.68
CA SER A 123 -20.92 -4.30 -6.46
C SER A 123 -21.44 -4.37 -5.02
N LYS A 124 -20.84 -5.18 -4.17
CA LYS A 124 -21.20 -5.28 -2.74
C LYS A 124 -20.34 -4.37 -1.85
N GLN A 125 -19.19 -3.93 -2.35
CA GLN A 125 -18.21 -3.21 -1.54
C GLN A 125 -17.95 -1.78 -2.02
N PHE A 126 -18.27 -1.51 -3.29
CA PHE A 126 -18.09 -0.19 -3.90
C PHE A 126 -19.44 0.32 -4.36
N ASP A 127 -19.90 1.43 -3.77
CA ASP A 127 -21.01 2.18 -4.33
C ASP A 127 -20.59 2.93 -5.61
N GLU A 128 -21.56 3.47 -6.33
CA GLU A 128 -21.33 4.15 -7.60
C GLU A 128 -20.43 5.39 -7.45
N ASP A 129 -20.60 6.13 -6.35
CA ASP A 129 -19.85 7.37 -6.10
C ASP A 129 -18.39 7.06 -5.81
N LEU A 130 -18.10 6.09 -4.94
CA LEU A 130 -16.74 5.65 -4.64
C LEU A 130 -16.05 5.09 -5.90
N LEU A 131 -16.75 4.26 -6.65
CA LEU A 131 -16.20 3.68 -7.88
C LEU A 131 -15.86 4.77 -8.90
N LYS A 132 -16.77 5.73 -9.09
CA LYS A 132 -16.54 6.88 -9.97
C LYS A 132 -15.34 7.73 -9.51
N GLU A 133 -15.21 7.98 -8.22
CA GLU A 133 -14.08 8.76 -7.68
C GLU A 133 -12.75 8.03 -7.89
N LEU A 134 -12.69 6.72 -7.65
CA LEU A 134 -11.50 5.90 -7.89
C LEU A 134 -11.11 5.86 -9.37
N LEU A 135 -12.08 5.68 -10.27
CA LEU A 135 -11.84 5.70 -11.72
C LEU A 135 -11.34 7.07 -12.18
N THR A 136 -11.91 8.16 -11.65
CA THR A 136 -11.43 9.52 -11.95
C THR A 136 -9.97 9.70 -11.49
N LEU A 137 -9.61 9.27 -10.29
CA LEU A 137 -8.22 9.35 -9.80
C LEU A 137 -7.26 8.54 -10.67
N LYS A 138 -7.69 7.35 -11.10
CA LYS A 138 -6.91 6.50 -12.01
C LYS A 138 -6.71 7.15 -13.38
N ASP A 139 -7.79 7.66 -13.98
CA ASP A 139 -7.75 8.27 -15.31
C ASP A 139 -6.92 9.54 -15.31
N ASP A 140 -7.08 10.42 -14.31
CA ASP A 140 -6.26 11.62 -14.12
C ASP A 140 -4.77 11.28 -14.01
N PHE A 141 -4.44 10.23 -13.25
CA PHE A 141 -3.05 9.78 -13.13
C PHE A 141 -2.50 9.27 -14.46
N HIS A 142 -3.27 8.47 -15.18
CA HIS A 142 -2.84 7.84 -16.42
C HIS A 142 -2.86 8.76 -17.65
N GLN A 143 -3.40 9.98 -17.55
CA GLN A 143 -3.19 11.01 -18.57
C GLN A 143 -1.71 11.38 -18.76
N GLU A 144 -0.94 11.37 -17.67
CA GLU A 144 0.47 11.75 -17.68
C GLU A 144 1.43 10.56 -17.46
N VAL A 145 0.95 9.50 -16.80
CA VAL A 145 1.77 8.36 -16.39
C VAL A 145 1.28 7.08 -17.11
N PRO A 146 2.12 6.44 -17.93
CA PRO A 146 1.70 5.26 -18.67
C PRO A 146 1.30 4.10 -17.75
N MET A 147 0.23 3.39 -18.15
CA MET A 147 -0.14 2.13 -17.51
C MET A 147 0.93 1.08 -17.76
N ALA A 148 1.11 0.17 -16.80
CA ALA A 148 1.86 -1.06 -17.02
C ALA A 148 1.11 -1.99 -17.98
N SER A 149 1.79 -3.01 -18.49
CA SER A 149 1.17 -4.07 -19.26
C SER A 149 0.01 -4.72 -18.49
N LYS A 150 -0.98 -5.24 -19.22
CA LYS A 150 -2.16 -5.90 -18.64
C LYS A 150 -1.73 -6.94 -17.58
N MET A 151 -2.41 -6.93 -16.44
CA MET A 151 -2.25 -7.99 -15.44
C MET A 151 -2.79 -9.32 -15.99
N SER A 152 -2.27 -10.44 -15.47
CA SER A 152 -2.89 -11.72 -15.77
C SER A 152 -4.28 -11.80 -15.12
N GLU A 153 -5.23 -12.47 -15.76
CA GLU A 153 -6.60 -12.64 -15.24
C GLU A 153 -6.62 -13.24 -13.82
N GLN A 154 -5.66 -14.12 -13.53
CA GLN A 154 -5.51 -14.73 -12.21
C GLN A 154 -5.19 -13.72 -11.09
N ILE A 155 -4.54 -12.61 -11.43
CA ILE A 155 -4.17 -11.54 -10.50
C ILE A 155 -5.24 -10.44 -10.51
N GLU A 156 -5.76 -10.09 -11.69
CA GLU A 156 -6.72 -9.01 -11.90
C GLU A 156 -7.97 -9.13 -11.01
N GLN A 157 -8.44 -10.35 -10.76
CA GLN A 157 -9.60 -10.61 -9.89
C GLN A 157 -9.45 -10.11 -8.44
N PHE A 158 -8.23 -9.83 -7.97
CA PHE A 158 -7.96 -9.32 -6.62
C PHE A 158 -7.81 -7.81 -6.56
N PHE A 159 -7.93 -7.13 -7.68
CA PHE A 159 -7.81 -5.68 -7.77
C PHE A 159 -9.14 -5.01 -8.07
N SER A 160 -9.28 -3.77 -7.61
CA SER A 160 -10.42 -2.95 -7.97
C SER A 160 -10.32 -2.43 -9.41
N PRO A 161 -11.43 -2.02 -10.03
CA PRO A 161 -11.39 -1.31 -11.32
C PRO A 161 -10.57 -0.01 -11.26
N GLY A 162 -10.45 0.59 -10.07
CA GLY A 162 -9.70 1.83 -9.83
C GLY A 162 -8.21 1.61 -9.53
N VAL A 163 -7.68 0.39 -9.68
CA VAL A 163 -6.26 0.12 -9.45
C VAL A 163 -5.37 1.00 -10.33
N ILE A 164 -4.40 1.66 -9.70
CA ILE A 164 -3.30 2.33 -10.37
C ILE A 164 -2.14 1.33 -10.46
N TRP A 165 -1.79 0.98 -11.69
CA TRP A 165 -0.75 0.01 -12.01
C TRP A 165 0.18 0.60 -13.07
N SER A 166 1.41 0.95 -12.70
CA SER A 166 2.37 1.56 -13.60
C SER A 166 3.76 0.96 -13.46
N LYS A 167 4.45 0.90 -14.60
CA LYS A 167 5.87 0.54 -14.68
C LYS A 167 6.60 1.66 -15.42
N LEU A 168 7.44 2.39 -14.71
CA LEU A 168 8.17 3.55 -15.22
C LEU A 168 9.64 3.23 -15.38
N PRO A 169 10.31 3.64 -16.47
CA PRO A 169 11.75 3.52 -16.58
C PRO A 169 12.43 4.37 -15.49
N LYS A 170 13.70 4.07 -15.20
CA LYS A 170 14.45 4.83 -14.21
C LYS A 170 15.21 5.96 -14.89
N ASP A 171 14.52 7.03 -15.20
CA ASP A 171 15.03 8.24 -15.87
C ASP A 171 14.54 9.53 -15.20
N ALA A 172 15.04 10.65 -15.65
CA ALA A 172 14.70 11.98 -15.07
C ALA A 172 13.22 12.34 -15.26
N ILE A 173 12.57 11.89 -16.33
CA ILE A 173 11.15 12.15 -16.59
C ILE A 173 10.32 11.40 -15.56
N SER A 174 10.56 10.10 -15.40
CA SER A 174 9.88 9.26 -14.41
C SER A 174 10.12 9.73 -12.98
N GLU A 175 11.31 10.22 -12.68
CA GLU A 175 11.62 10.82 -11.38
C GLU A 175 10.73 12.04 -11.09
N ASN A 176 10.51 12.90 -12.08
CA ASN A 176 9.61 14.06 -11.95
C ASN A 176 8.16 13.61 -11.79
N LEU A 177 7.68 12.64 -12.59
CA LEU A 177 6.34 12.07 -12.48
C LEU A 177 6.08 11.46 -11.10
N ILE A 178 7.04 10.72 -10.54
CA ILE A 178 6.93 10.16 -9.20
C ILE A 178 6.90 11.27 -8.15
N ASN A 179 7.74 12.27 -8.30
CA ASN A 179 7.84 13.32 -7.30
C ASN A 179 6.67 14.30 -7.30
N LYS A 180 5.95 14.45 -8.39
CA LYS A 180 4.82 15.36 -8.53
C LYS A 180 3.51 14.56 -8.64
N ASN A 181 3.28 13.90 -9.77
CA ASN A 181 2.00 13.29 -10.10
C ASN A 181 1.66 12.11 -9.18
N LEU A 182 2.56 11.15 -9.02
CA LEU A 182 2.33 10.03 -8.11
C LEU A 182 2.12 10.50 -6.68
N TYR A 183 2.90 11.46 -6.20
CA TYR A 183 2.75 11.93 -4.83
C TYR A 183 1.40 12.62 -4.58
N GLN A 184 0.93 13.44 -5.51
CA GLN A 184 -0.38 14.09 -5.42
C GLN A 184 -1.52 13.06 -5.48
N THR A 185 -1.45 12.11 -6.42
CA THR A 185 -2.44 11.04 -6.55
C THR A 185 -2.46 10.14 -5.31
N PHE A 186 -1.30 9.76 -4.80
CA PHE A 186 -1.18 9.01 -3.56
C PHE A 186 -1.82 9.71 -2.36
N GLN A 187 -1.63 11.03 -2.23
CA GLN A 187 -2.26 11.79 -1.16
C GLN A 187 -3.78 11.73 -1.26
N LYS A 188 -4.35 12.03 -2.44
CA LYS A 188 -5.79 11.93 -2.68
C LYS A 188 -6.32 10.52 -2.43
N TYR A 189 -5.60 9.50 -2.89
CA TYR A 189 -5.97 8.09 -2.74
C TYR A 189 -6.01 7.65 -1.27
N LEU A 190 -5.00 8.00 -0.49
CA LEU A 190 -4.95 7.72 0.94
C LEU A 190 -6.02 8.51 1.71
N ASP A 191 -6.23 9.78 1.37
CA ASP A 191 -7.23 10.63 2.02
C ASP A 191 -8.65 10.12 1.75
N LEU A 192 -8.95 9.73 0.52
CA LEU A 192 -10.22 9.09 0.17
C LEU A 192 -10.42 7.81 0.98
N TYR A 193 -9.42 6.93 1.02
CA TYR A 193 -9.51 5.70 1.79
C TYR A 193 -9.81 5.92 3.28
N LEU A 194 -9.06 6.81 3.91
CA LEU A 194 -9.25 7.12 5.33
C LEU A 194 -10.61 7.76 5.58
N ASN A 195 -11.09 8.61 4.67
CA ASN A 195 -12.41 9.22 4.76
C ASN A 195 -13.53 8.16 4.76
N ILE A 196 -13.52 7.23 3.79
CA ILE A 196 -14.54 6.17 3.75
C ILE A 196 -14.43 5.24 4.95
N LEU A 197 -13.22 4.85 5.36
CA LEU A 197 -12.99 3.96 6.50
C LEU A 197 -13.53 4.57 7.81
N PHE A 198 -13.28 5.86 8.05
CA PHE A 198 -13.65 6.49 9.32
C PHE A 198 -15.08 7.00 9.35
N ARG A 199 -15.79 7.03 8.23
CA ARG A 199 -17.24 7.30 8.14
C ARG A 199 -18.10 6.05 8.02
N ALA A 200 -17.52 4.89 7.71
CA ALA A 200 -18.27 3.65 7.53
C ALA A 200 -19.12 3.31 8.73
N GLU A 201 -20.33 2.83 8.49
CA GLU A 201 -21.21 2.24 9.51
C GLU A 201 -20.91 0.74 9.67
N GLU A 202 -21.28 0.20 10.83
CA GLU A 202 -21.12 -1.24 11.07
C GLU A 202 -22.14 -2.03 10.26
N VAL A 203 -21.72 -3.13 9.67
CA VAL A 203 -22.57 -4.03 8.90
C VAL A 203 -23.04 -5.20 9.76
N ASP A 204 -24.13 -5.83 9.34
CA ASP A 204 -24.69 -6.99 10.01
C ASP A 204 -23.77 -8.23 9.99
N SER A 205 -24.13 -9.27 10.74
CA SER A 205 -23.32 -10.47 10.90
C SER A 205 -23.23 -11.33 9.64
N GLU A 206 -24.16 -11.18 8.71
CA GLU A 206 -24.13 -11.95 7.44
C GLU A 206 -23.06 -11.36 6.51
N VAL A 207 -23.08 -10.03 6.33
CA VAL A 207 -22.05 -9.32 5.57
C VAL A 207 -20.65 -9.52 6.19
N GLN A 208 -20.54 -9.50 7.53
CA GLN A 208 -19.26 -9.78 8.20
C GLN A 208 -18.73 -11.18 7.87
N ARG A 209 -19.59 -12.20 7.80
CA ARG A 209 -19.18 -13.56 7.39
C ARG A 209 -18.70 -13.60 5.94
N GLU A 210 -19.39 -12.91 5.03
CA GLU A 210 -18.94 -12.81 3.63
C GLU A 210 -17.55 -12.16 3.54
N ILE A 211 -17.29 -11.07 4.29
CA ILE A 211 -15.99 -10.41 4.34
C ILE A 211 -14.90 -11.37 4.82
N ILE A 212 -15.14 -12.13 5.89
CA ILE A 212 -14.19 -13.13 6.40
C ILE A 212 -13.85 -14.15 5.32
N ASN A 213 -14.85 -14.67 4.62
CA ASN A 213 -14.66 -15.68 3.58
C ASN A 213 -13.83 -15.12 2.40
N GLY A 214 -14.12 -13.88 1.99
CA GLY A 214 -13.36 -13.20 0.94
C GLY A 214 -11.90 -12.94 1.34
N GLN A 215 -11.67 -12.49 2.57
CA GLN A 215 -10.32 -12.30 3.11
C GLN A 215 -9.54 -13.62 3.17
N PHE A 216 -10.21 -14.70 3.58
CA PHE A 216 -9.60 -16.03 3.65
C PHE A 216 -9.22 -16.55 2.26
N HIS A 217 -10.09 -16.37 1.27
CA HIS A 217 -9.82 -16.73 -0.13
C HIS A 217 -8.58 -16.01 -0.69
N TYR A 218 -8.48 -14.70 -0.46
CA TYR A 218 -7.32 -13.92 -0.84
C TYR A 218 -6.02 -14.42 -0.20
N LEU A 219 -6.05 -14.72 1.10
CA LEU A 219 -4.88 -15.22 1.83
C LEU A 219 -4.45 -16.62 1.36
N GLN A 220 -5.41 -17.51 1.05
CA GLN A 220 -5.11 -18.83 0.49
C GLN A 220 -4.45 -18.73 -0.88
N TYR A 221 -4.96 -17.86 -1.76
CA TYR A 221 -4.35 -17.64 -3.07
C TYR A 221 -2.90 -17.19 -2.95
N ARG A 222 -2.59 -16.27 -2.05
CA ARG A 222 -1.21 -15.82 -1.83
C ARG A 222 -0.29 -16.94 -1.35
N LYS A 223 -0.74 -17.78 -0.43
CA LYS A 223 0.04 -18.92 0.07
C LYS A 223 0.33 -19.99 -0.99
N SER A 224 -0.51 -20.13 -2.01
CA SER A 224 -0.31 -21.11 -3.09
C SER A 224 0.73 -20.68 -4.12
N LYS A 225 1.27 -19.46 -4.02
CA LYS A 225 2.26 -18.89 -4.95
C LYS A 225 3.68 -18.82 -4.34
N ASP A 226 3.79 -19.00 -3.01
CA ASP A 226 5.07 -19.13 -2.30
C ASP A 226 5.52 -20.61 -2.25
#